data_ec4fac6a06ee82e05a2bc1ecd7cd8c9f
#
_entry.id   ec4fac6a06ee82e05a2bc1ecd7cd8c9f
#
_cell.length_a   1.000
_cell.length_b   1.000
_cell.length_c   1.000
_cell.angle_alpha   90.00
_cell.angle_beta   90.00
_cell.angle_gamma   90.00
#
_symmetry.space_group_name_H-M   'P 1'
#
loop_
_entity.id
_entity.type
_entity.pdbx_description
1 polymer ?
#
loop_
_entity_poly.entity_id
_entity_poly.type
_entity_poly.pdbx_seq_one_letter_code
_entity_poly.pdbx_strand_id
1 'polypeptide(L)'
;MGRLEGKVAIITGAGQGIGLGYAQRFLAEGAKVVVAEISEERAAAAMAALAGMGEAEFFRTDIADPDSAQACADATVARFGTIDILINNAALYHDIDNTDTSYEYLLKVTSVNQHGSWLMGRAVAPVMAAKGWGRIVNQSSGAAYSYMFPPMEFDGLGNYSYSITKWGIVGLTKFMAAQLGQYGITVNCIAPGITMTEATKKVVPEMFLEGMTMMTAMKQRLEPEDLAGAAVFFASDDARFCTGQTLVIDGGLAMPA
;
A
#
# COMPACT_ATOMS: atom_id res chain seq x y z
N MET A 1 -17.12 18.38 7.44
CA MET A 1 -15.81 18.60 6.84
C MET A 1 -15.05 17.30 6.98
N GLY A 2 -14.55 16.77 5.88
CA GLY A 2 -13.81 15.50 5.88
C GLY A 2 -12.45 15.65 6.57
N ARG A 3 -11.89 14.55 7.06
CA ARG A 3 -10.59 14.53 7.76
C ARG A 3 -9.39 14.86 6.85
N LEU A 4 -9.58 14.75 5.53
CA LEU A 4 -8.57 15.00 4.50
C LEU A 4 -8.95 16.16 3.58
N GLU A 5 -9.82 17.06 4.02
CA GLU A 5 -10.35 18.17 3.23
C GLU A 5 -9.24 18.98 2.56
N GLY A 6 -9.31 19.06 1.22
CA GLY A 6 -8.36 19.80 0.39
C GLY A 6 -6.97 19.19 0.24
N LYS A 7 -6.66 18.05 0.87
CA LYS A 7 -5.38 17.34 0.75
C LYS A 7 -5.25 16.65 -0.60
N VAL A 8 -4.04 16.60 -1.12
CA VAL A 8 -3.70 15.90 -2.37
C VAL A 8 -2.99 14.59 -2.05
N ALA A 9 -3.61 13.48 -2.43
CA ALA A 9 -3.12 12.13 -2.14
C ALA A 9 -2.75 11.37 -3.41
N ILE A 10 -1.54 10.85 -3.48
CA ILE A 10 -1.14 9.83 -4.47
C ILE A 10 -1.37 8.46 -3.84
N ILE A 11 -2.12 7.58 -4.53
CA ILE A 11 -2.37 6.21 -4.12
C ILE A 11 -1.85 5.27 -5.22
N THR A 12 -0.79 4.52 -4.93
CA THR A 12 -0.23 3.59 -5.90
C THR A 12 -1.02 2.29 -5.95
N GLY A 13 -1.21 1.73 -7.15
CA GLY A 13 -2.03 0.54 -7.36
C GLY A 13 -3.52 0.78 -7.04
N ALA A 14 -4.02 1.99 -7.27
CA ALA A 14 -5.40 2.36 -6.97
C ALA A 14 -6.41 1.93 -8.05
N GLY A 15 -5.95 1.17 -9.05
CA GLY A 15 -6.81 0.66 -10.13
C GLY A 15 -7.79 -0.43 -9.68
N GLN A 16 -7.59 -1.07 -8.53
CA GLN A 16 -8.44 -2.15 -8.00
C GLN A 16 -8.21 -2.41 -6.50
N GLY A 17 -9.05 -3.27 -5.93
CA GLY A 17 -8.87 -3.86 -4.59
C GLY A 17 -8.67 -2.84 -3.48
N ILE A 18 -7.68 -3.05 -2.61
CA ILE A 18 -7.43 -2.19 -1.44
C ILE A 18 -7.14 -0.74 -1.88
N GLY A 19 -6.33 -0.55 -2.93
CA GLY A 19 -5.98 0.78 -3.43
C GLY A 19 -7.19 1.57 -3.91
N LEU A 20 -8.13 0.92 -4.60
CA LEU A 20 -9.40 1.54 -5.00
C LEU A 20 -10.27 1.88 -3.78
N GLY A 21 -10.34 0.98 -2.78
CA GLY A 21 -11.04 1.25 -1.52
C GLY A 21 -10.45 2.46 -0.77
N TYR A 22 -9.13 2.60 -0.78
CA TYR A 22 -8.48 3.80 -0.24
C TYR A 22 -8.87 5.06 -1.02
N ALA A 23 -8.86 5.00 -2.37
CA ALA A 23 -9.21 6.13 -3.23
C ALA A 23 -10.65 6.60 -2.97
N GLN A 24 -11.62 5.69 -2.91
CA GLN A 24 -13.01 5.97 -2.59
C GLN A 24 -13.16 6.65 -1.23
N ARG A 25 -12.51 6.09 -0.20
CA ARG A 25 -12.60 6.65 1.16
C ARG A 25 -11.92 8.01 1.25
N PHE A 26 -10.79 8.22 0.59
CA PHE A 26 -10.08 9.50 0.61
C PHE A 26 -10.88 10.61 -0.07
N LEU A 27 -11.54 10.31 -1.20
CA LEU A 27 -12.47 11.24 -1.83
C LEU A 27 -13.65 11.58 -0.90
N ALA A 28 -14.22 10.60 -0.23
CA ALA A 28 -15.30 10.82 0.74
C ALA A 28 -14.88 11.67 1.94
N GLU A 29 -13.58 11.68 2.29
CA GLU A 29 -12.98 12.52 3.33
C GLU A 29 -12.52 13.90 2.81
N GLY A 30 -12.83 14.24 1.55
CA GLY A 30 -12.56 15.55 0.94
C GLY A 30 -11.16 15.70 0.33
N ALA A 31 -10.41 14.61 0.18
CA ALA A 31 -9.13 14.65 -0.53
C ALA A 31 -9.32 14.72 -2.04
N LYS A 32 -8.29 15.26 -2.73
CA LYS A 32 -8.09 15.08 -4.17
C LYS A 32 -7.18 13.87 -4.35
N VAL A 33 -7.51 12.97 -5.27
CA VAL A 33 -6.82 11.68 -5.39
C VAL A 33 -6.14 11.52 -6.75
N VAL A 34 -4.89 11.12 -6.73
CA VAL A 34 -4.16 10.61 -7.90
C VAL A 34 -4.17 9.08 -7.85
N VAL A 35 -4.80 8.48 -8.85
CA VAL A 35 -4.75 7.05 -9.14
C VAL A 35 -3.46 6.77 -9.88
N ALA A 36 -2.40 6.33 -9.18
CA ALA A 36 -1.14 5.94 -9.77
C ALA A 36 -1.19 4.44 -10.09
N GLU A 37 -1.38 4.08 -11.36
CA GLU A 37 -1.61 2.69 -11.80
C GLU A 37 -0.83 2.40 -13.09
N ILE A 38 -0.27 1.20 -13.22
CA ILE A 38 0.48 0.79 -14.42
C ILE A 38 -0.44 0.33 -15.55
N SER A 39 -1.61 -0.23 -15.22
CA SER A 39 -2.60 -0.73 -16.17
C SER A 39 -3.64 0.33 -16.50
N GLU A 40 -3.68 0.75 -17.76
CA GLU A 40 -4.68 1.70 -18.24
C GLU A 40 -6.12 1.15 -18.14
N GLU A 41 -6.29 -0.16 -18.35
CA GLU A 41 -7.60 -0.83 -18.23
C GLU A 41 -8.13 -0.74 -16.79
N ARG A 42 -7.30 -1.13 -15.79
CA ARG A 42 -7.68 -1.02 -14.38
C ARG A 42 -7.91 0.42 -13.96
N ALA A 43 -7.08 1.34 -14.45
CA ALA A 43 -7.26 2.76 -14.17
C ALA A 43 -8.57 3.28 -14.74
N ALA A 44 -8.93 2.94 -15.97
CA ALA A 44 -10.21 3.35 -16.57
C ALA A 44 -11.40 2.84 -15.76
N ALA A 45 -11.38 1.59 -15.33
CA ALA A 45 -12.42 1.01 -14.47
C ALA A 45 -12.50 1.73 -13.10
N ALA A 46 -11.35 2.01 -12.48
CA ALA A 46 -11.30 2.75 -11.22
C ALA A 46 -11.82 4.18 -11.37
N MET A 47 -11.40 4.90 -12.41
CA MET A 47 -11.88 6.27 -12.66
C MET A 47 -13.39 6.31 -12.89
N ALA A 48 -13.97 5.30 -13.55
CA ALA A 48 -15.42 5.17 -13.69
C ALA A 48 -16.11 4.94 -12.33
N ALA A 49 -15.51 4.12 -11.45
CA ALA A 49 -16.03 3.85 -10.11
C ALA A 49 -15.91 5.06 -9.16
N LEU A 50 -14.94 5.95 -9.40
CA LEU A 50 -14.72 7.17 -8.61
C LEU A 50 -15.50 8.37 -9.12
N ALA A 51 -16.17 8.25 -10.28
CA ALA A 51 -16.90 9.35 -10.90
C ALA A 51 -17.98 9.93 -9.96
N GLY A 52 -17.96 11.25 -9.77
CA GLY A 52 -18.92 11.95 -8.90
C GLY A 52 -18.61 11.90 -7.41
N MET A 53 -17.55 11.20 -6.97
CA MET A 53 -17.17 11.14 -5.56
C MET A 53 -16.25 12.30 -5.11
N GLY A 54 -15.61 12.99 -6.06
CA GLY A 54 -14.69 14.10 -5.80
C GLY A 54 -13.71 14.30 -6.96
N GLU A 55 -12.62 15.03 -6.71
CA GLU A 55 -11.61 15.33 -7.72
C GLU A 55 -10.55 14.19 -7.76
N ALA A 56 -10.58 13.39 -8.83
CA ALA A 56 -9.64 12.31 -9.07
C ALA A 56 -8.95 12.48 -10.44
N GLU A 57 -7.68 12.09 -10.53
CA GLU A 57 -6.88 12.11 -11.75
C GLU A 57 -6.10 10.80 -11.88
N PHE A 58 -5.89 10.33 -13.10
CA PHE A 58 -5.08 9.14 -13.36
C PHE A 58 -3.72 9.51 -13.96
N PHE A 59 -2.64 8.96 -13.40
CA PHE A 59 -1.32 8.98 -14.01
C PHE A 59 -0.78 7.56 -14.13
N ARG A 60 -0.46 7.17 -15.39
CA ARG A 60 0.19 5.88 -15.62
C ARG A 60 1.54 5.86 -14.91
N THR A 61 1.71 4.92 -13.99
CA THR A 61 2.88 4.87 -13.11
C THR A 61 3.38 3.44 -12.95
N ASP A 62 4.61 3.21 -13.35
CA ASP A 62 5.39 2.03 -12.96
C ASP A 62 6.24 2.42 -11.75
N ILE A 63 5.88 1.93 -10.56
CA ILE A 63 6.61 2.27 -9.33
C ILE A 63 8.02 1.65 -9.27
N ALA A 64 8.31 0.63 -10.08
CA ALA A 64 9.64 0.02 -10.16
C ALA A 64 10.61 0.80 -11.06
N ASP A 65 10.11 1.79 -11.82
CA ASP A 65 10.89 2.67 -12.66
C ASP A 65 11.10 4.03 -11.98
N PRO A 66 12.36 4.43 -11.69
CA PRO A 66 12.67 5.71 -11.05
C PRO A 66 12.13 6.93 -11.79
N ASP A 67 12.20 6.93 -13.13
CA ASP A 67 11.76 8.06 -13.94
C ASP A 67 10.24 8.15 -13.96
N SER A 68 9.54 7.03 -14.00
CA SER A 68 8.08 6.95 -13.91
C SER A 68 7.57 7.41 -12.54
N ALA A 69 8.24 7.01 -11.45
CA ALA A 69 7.90 7.46 -10.11
C ALA A 69 8.06 8.99 -9.96
N GLN A 70 9.15 9.56 -10.49
CA GLN A 70 9.38 11.01 -10.48
C GLN A 70 8.34 11.73 -11.35
N ALA A 71 8.06 11.23 -12.55
CA ALA A 71 7.06 11.81 -13.45
C ALA A 71 5.66 11.86 -12.82
N CYS A 72 5.28 10.84 -12.04
CA CYS A 72 4.01 10.84 -11.31
C CYS A 72 3.96 11.99 -10.27
N ALA A 73 5.05 12.19 -9.51
CA ALA A 73 5.13 13.28 -8.54
C ALA A 73 5.06 14.66 -9.24
N ASP A 74 5.83 14.84 -10.33
CA ASP A 74 5.87 16.10 -11.08
C ASP A 74 4.50 16.43 -11.72
N ALA A 75 3.83 15.43 -12.32
CA ALA A 75 2.49 15.57 -12.87
C ALA A 75 1.46 15.94 -11.78
N THR A 76 1.59 15.34 -10.59
CA THR A 76 0.73 15.68 -9.45
C THR A 76 0.92 17.14 -9.02
N VAL A 77 2.15 17.60 -8.91
CA VAL A 77 2.45 19.00 -8.56
C VAL A 77 1.94 19.93 -9.66
N ALA A 78 2.15 19.60 -10.93
CA ALA A 78 1.66 20.41 -12.04
C ALA A 78 0.12 20.54 -12.04
N ARG A 79 -0.58 19.46 -11.68
CA ARG A 79 -2.06 19.41 -11.68
C ARG A 79 -2.69 20.05 -10.45
N PHE A 80 -2.11 19.83 -9.26
CA PHE A 80 -2.73 20.18 -7.97
C PHE A 80 -1.92 21.19 -7.15
N GLY A 81 -0.71 21.52 -7.56
CA GLY A 81 0.18 22.48 -6.88
C GLY A 81 0.93 21.90 -5.68
N THR A 82 0.61 20.71 -5.21
CA THR A 82 1.23 20.09 -4.04
C THR A 82 1.05 18.56 -4.03
N ILE A 83 1.77 17.90 -3.11
CA ILE A 83 1.54 16.51 -2.71
C ILE A 83 1.52 16.49 -1.19
N ASP A 84 0.41 16.05 -0.61
CA ASP A 84 0.24 16.00 0.86
C ASP A 84 0.42 14.58 1.39
N ILE A 85 -0.13 13.60 0.68
CA ILE A 85 -0.22 12.22 1.15
C ILE A 85 0.31 11.28 0.06
N LEU A 86 1.06 10.26 0.47
CA LEU A 86 1.43 9.12 -0.35
C LEU A 86 0.96 7.84 0.32
N ILE A 87 0.18 7.03 -0.42
CA ILE A 87 -0.15 5.67 -0.03
C ILE A 87 0.59 4.70 -0.96
N ASN A 88 1.62 4.05 -0.45
CA ASN A 88 2.38 3.01 -1.13
C ASN A 88 1.66 1.67 -0.99
N ASN A 89 0.67 1.42 -1.86
CA ASN A 89 -0.14 0.21 -1.84
C ASN A 89 0.22 -0.77 -2.98
N ALA A 90 0.69 -0.29 -4.14
CA ALA A 90 0.99 -1.14 -5.29
C ALA A 90 1.97 -2.27 -4.93
N ALA A 91 1.66 -3.47 -5.38
CA ALA A 91 2.48 -4.66 -5.16
C ALA A 91 2.17 -5.75 -6.19
N LEU A 92 3.15 -6.60 -6.48
CA LEU A 92 2.92 -7.90 -7.09
C LEU A 92 2.37 -8.83 -5.99
N TYR A 93 1.16 -9.34 -6.19
CA TYR A 93 0.50 -10.26 -5.27
C TYR A 93 -0.18 -11.42 -6.00
N HIS A 94 -1.01 -11.14 -7.00
CA HIS A 94 -1.80 -12.14 -7.72
C HIS A 94 -1.00 -12.96 -8.75
N ASP A 95 0.17 -12.46 -9.14
CA ASP A 95 1.11 -13.12 -10.04
C ASP A 95 2.29 -13.75 -9.27
N ILE A 96 2.14 -13.97 -7.96
CA ILE A 96 3.18 -14.59 -7.17
C ILE A 96 3.23 -16.08 -7.44
N ASP A 97 4.34 -16.51 -8.01
CA ASP A 97 4.68 -17.92 -8.15
C ASP A 97 5.57 -18.36 -6.98
N ASN A 98 4.98 -19.07 -6.04
CA ASN A 98 5.70 -19.60 -4.87
C ASN A 98 6.64 -20.77 -5.22
N THR A 99 6.56 -21.28 -6.45
CA THR A 99 7.41 -22.38 -6.95
C THR A 99 8.64 -21.86 -7.70
N ASP A 100 8.63 -20.61 -8.17
CA ASP A 100 9.78 -20.00 -8.82
C ASP A 100 10.81 -19.53 -7.77
N THR A 101 11.88 -20.28 -7.62
CA THR A 101 13.00 -19.99 -6.71
C THR A 101 14.15 -19.26 -7.39
N SER A 102 13.98 -18.78 -8.64
CA SER A 102 15.03 -18.08 -9.38
C SER A 102 15.38 -16.72 -8.75
N TYR A 103 16.62 -16.32 -8.94
CA TYR A 103 17.10 -15.01 -8.49
C TYR A 103 16.41 -13.87 -9.26
N GLU A 104 16.13 -14.08 -10.52
CA GLU A 104 15.42 -13.15 -11.41
C GLU A 104 14.01 -12.85 -10.86
N TYR A 105 13.32 -13.88 -10.40
CA TYR A 105 12.00 -13.71 -9.78
C TYR A 105 12.09 -12.93 -8.45
N LEU A 106 13.06 -13.27 -7.59
CA LEU A 106 13.31 -12.52 -6.37
C LEU A 106 13.56 -11.03 -6.66
N LEU A 107 14.38 -10.71 -7.66
CA LEU A 107 14.63 -9.32 -8.07
C LEU A 107 13.37 -8.64 -8.57
N LYS A 108 12.56 -9.30 -9.41
CA LYS A 108 11.29 -8.77 -9.91
C LYS A 108 10.34 -8.39 -8.78
N VAL A 109 10.13 -9.30 -7.83
CA VAL A 109 9.23 -9.03 -6.69
C VAL A 109 9.79 -7.93 -5.80
N THR A 110 11.09 -7.93 -5.54
CA THR A 110 11.76 -6.92 -4.70
C THR A 110 11.70 -5.53 -5.34
N SER A 111 11.91 -5.43 -6.66
CA SER A 111 11.87 -4.14 -7.36
C SER A 111 10.51 -3.45 -7.25
N VAL A 112 9.42 -4.21 -7.36
CA VAL A 112 8.07 -3.65 -7.23
C VAL A 112 7.70 -3.45 -5.75
N ASN A 113 7.72 -4.53 -4.95
CA ASN A 113 7.10 -4.52 -3.63
C ASN A 113 7.88 -3.72 -2.57
N GLN A 114 9.19 -3.57 -2.74
CA GLN A 114 10.03 -2.86 -1.78
C GLN A 114 10.67 -1.61 -2.37
N HIS A 115 11.40 -1.73 -3.49
CA HIS A 115 12.07 -0.57 -4.10
C HIS A 115 11.05 0.44 -4.61
N GLY A 116 9.92 0.02 -5.17
CA GLY A 116 8.86 0.91 -5.64
C GLY A 116 8.34 1.85 -4.56
N SER A 117 8.14 1.34 -3.34
CA SER A 117 7.73 2.17 -2.19
C SER A 117 8.79 3.21 -1.82
N TRP A 118 10.08 2.83 -1.92
CA TRP A 118 11.19 3.76 -1.69
C TRP A 118 11.28 4.82 -2.79
N LEU A 119 11.13 4.42 -4.06
CA LEU A 119 11.18 5.34 -5.20
C LEU A 119 10.07 6.38 -5.14
N MET A 120 8.83 5.97 -4.87
CA MET A 120 7.71 6.89 -4.69
C MET A 120 7.92 7.82 -3.49
N GLY A 121 8.40 7.29 -2.35
CA GLY A 121 8.75 8.10 -1.19
C GLY A 121 9.83 9.14 -1.50
N ARG A 122 10.89 8.74 -2.24
CA ARG A 122 11.95 9.62 -2.71
C ARG A 122 11.43 10.75 -3.61
N ALA A 123 10.48 10.44 -4.50
CA ALA A 123 9.92 11.41 -5.43
C ALA A 123 9.04 12.47 -4.72
N VAL A 124 8.26 12.08 -3.71
CA VAL A 124 7.34 13.01 -3.03
C VAL A 124 7.96 13.78 -1.86
N ALA A 125 9.00 13.21 -1.21
CA ALA A 125 9.58 13.79 0.01
C ALA A 125 10.08 15.25 -0.15
N PRO A 126 10.71 15.65 -1.26
CA PRO A 126 11.13 17.04 -1.43
C PRO A 126 9.96 18.04 -1.41
N VAL A 127 8.84 17.69 -2.04
CA VAL A 127 7.64 18.53 -2.08
C VAL A 127 7.03 18.66 -0.67
N MET A 128 6.94 17.55 0.07
CA MET A 128 6.44 17.52 1.43
C MET A 128 7.36 18.29 2.39
N ALA A 129 8.67 18.11 2.27
CA ALA A 129 9.67 18.77 3.12
C ALA A 129 9.68 20.29 2.93
N ALA A 130 9.53 20.78 1.69
CA ALA A 130 9.51 22.21 1.37
C ALA A 130 8.37 22.94 2.07
N LYS A 131 7.23 22.27 2.33
CA LYS A 131 6.08 22.85 3.05
C LYS A 131 6.03 22.51 4.54
N GLY A 132 6.93 21.64 5.03
CA GLY A 132 6.95 21.23 6.45
C GLY A 132 5.79 20.32 6.86
N TRP A 133 5.15 19.62 5.93
CA TRP A 133 4.02 18.71 6.19
C TRP A 133 3.93 17.60 5.15
N GLY A 134 3.74 16.38 5.59
CA GLY A 134 3.51 15.23 4.72
C GLY A 134 3.05 14.00 5.51
N ARG A 135 2.37 13.09 4.82
CA ARG A 135 1.94 11.80 5.36
C ARG A 135 2.26 10.70 4.36
N ILE A 136 3.07 9.73 4.78
CA ILE A 136 3.39 8.55 3.96
C ILE A 136 2.86 7.32 4.69
N VAL A 137 2.05 6.52 4.01
CA VAL A 137 1.56 5.24 4.52
C VAL A 137 2.04 4.14 3.59
N ASN A 138 2.89 3.30 4.10
CA ASN A 138 3.37 2.12 3.38
C ASN A 138 2.46 0.92 3.66
N GLN A 139 2.29 0.04 2.68
CA GLN A 139 1.50 -1.19 2.87
C GLN A 139 2.41 -2.41 2.89
N SER A 140 2.53 -3.00 4.09
CA SER A 140 3.12 -4.30 4.32
C SER A 140 2.07 -5.41 4.14
N SER A 141 2.13 -6.45 4.92
CA SER A 141 1.17 -7.57 4.95
C SER A 141 1.32 -8.32 6.27
N GLY A 142 0.28 -9.03 6.70
CA GLY A 142 0.38 -10.06 7.75
C GLY A 142 1.41 -11.14 7.41
N ALA A 143 1.70 -11.35 6.12
CA ALA A 143 2.77 -12.26 5.67
C ALA A 143 4.18 -11.85 6.14
N ALA A 144 4.39 -10.61 6.57
CA ALA A 144 5.63 -10.19 7.23
C ALA A 144 5.80 -10.82 8.61
N TYR A 145 4.71 -11.19 9.26
CA TYR A 145 4.68 -11.70 10.64
C TYR A 145 4.29 -13.17 10.73
N SER A 146 3.94 -13.79 9.60
CA SER A 146 3.56 -15.20 9.54
C SER A 146 4.72 -16.03 9.00
N TYR A 147 5.14 -17.03 9.77
CA TYR A 147 6.20 -17.98 9.40
C TYR A 147 5.64 -19.39 9.17
N MET A 148 4.35 -19.47 8.84
CA MET A 148 3.70 -20.76 8.59
C MET A 148 4.06 -21.27 7.20
N PHE A 149 4.78 -22.39 7.17
CA PHE A 149 5.04 -23.17 5.96
C PHE A 149 4.47 -24.57 6.12
N PRO A 150 3.78 -25.09 5.12
CA PRO A 150 3.35 -26.49 5.15
C PRO A 150 4.59 -27.39 5.16
N PRO A 151 4.51 -28.59 5.76
CA PRO A 151 5.55 -29.59 5.62
C PRO A 151 5.78 -29.89 4.14
N MET A 152 7.03 -29.78 3.69
CA MET A 152 7.44 -30.05 2.30
C MET A 152 8.68 -30.94 2.33
N GLU A 153 8.84 -31.78 1.31
CA GLU A 153 10.14 -32.41 1.05
C GLU A 153 11.16 -31.31 0.73
N PHE A 154 12.38 -31.47 1.28
CA PHE A 154 13.44 -30.50 1.02
C PHE A 154 13.98 -30.67 -0.40
N ASP A 155 13.70 -29.71 -1.23
CA ASP A 155 14.23 -29.61 -2.60
C ASP A 155 15.02 -28.29 -2.82
N GLY A 156 15.39 -27.62 -1.75
CA GLY A 156 16.12 -26.37 -1.74
C GLY A 156 15.48 -25.31 -0.84
N LEU A 157 16.04 -24.12 -0.87
CA LEU A 157 15.48 -22.97 -0.13
C LEU A 157 14.28 -22.42 -0.89
N GLY A 158 13.12 -22.30 -0.22
CA GLY A 158 11.89 -21.82 -0.82
C GLY A 158 11.94 -20.35 -1.25
N ASN A 159 10.97 -19.96 -2.06
CA ASN A 159 10.77 -18.58 -2.45
C ASN A 159 10.03 -17.81 -1.35
N TYR A 160 10.73 -16.92 -0.69
CA TYR A 160 10.18 -16.05 0.36
C TYR A 160 10.03 -14.60 -0.10
N SER A 161 10.12 -14.33 -1.41
CA SER A 161 10.23 -12.99 -1.98
C SER A 161 9.14 -12.03 -1.49
N TYR A 162 7.89 -12.48 -1.45
CA TYR A 162 6.79 -11.65 -0.96
C TYR A 162 6.96 -11.31 0.53
N SER A 163 7.12 -12.31 1.39
CA SER A 163 7.24 -12.10 2.84
C SER A 163 8.48 -11.27 3.21
N ILE A 164 9.62 -11.54 2.54
CA ILE A 164 10.86 -10.76 2.72
C ILE A 164 10.62 -9.30 2.36
N THR A 165 9.99 -9.02 1.20
CA THR A 165 9.72 -7.64 0.78
C THR A 165 8.75 -6.94 1.72
N LYS A 166 7.73 -7.64 2.20
CA LYS A 166 6.75 -7.06 3.14
C LYS A 166 7.36 -6.82 4.53
N TRP A 167 8.28 -7.66 4.98
CA TRP A 167 9.10 -7.38 6.16
C TRP A 167 10.04 -6.19 5.92
N GLY A 168 10.65 -6.12 4.74
CA GLY A 168 11.49 -4.99 4.32
C GLY A 168 10.75 -3.64 4.34
N ILE A 169 9.45 -3.61 4.01
CA ILE A 169 8.62 -2.40 4.12
C ILE A 169 8.48 -1.93 5.56
N VAL A 170 8.39 -2.83 6.53
CA VAL A 170 8.37 -2.45 7.96
C VAL A 170 9.67 -1.73 8.35
N GLY A 171 10.82 -2.25 7.93
CA GLY A 171 12.12 -1.61 8.13
C GLY A 171 12.23 -0.27 7.40
N LEU A 172 11.85 -0.22 6.12
CA LEU A 172 11.84 0.99 5.30
C LEU A 172 11.01 2.11 5.97
N THR A 173 9.83 1.77 6.50
CA THR A 173 8.96 2.71 7.21
C THR A 173 9.68 3.37 8.37
N LYS A 174 10.41 2.62 9.19
CA LYS A 174 11.15 3.15 10.35
C LYS A 174 12.28 4.07 9.93
N PHE A 175 13.06 3.70 8.91
CA PHE A 175 14.15 4.54 8.43
C PHE A 175 13.66 5.83 7.77
N MET A 176 12.61 5.75 6.97
CA MET A 176 11.98 6.96 6.39
C MET A 176 11.40 7.86 7.48
N ALA A 177 10.73 7.29 8.51
CA ALA A 177 10.19 8.04 9.63
C ALA A 177 11.29 8.80 10.40
N ALA A 178 12.40 8.13 10.69
CA ALA A 178 13.53 8.73 11.39
C ALA A 178 14.17 9.88 10.58
N GLN A 179 14.29 9.73 9.27
CA GLN A 179 14.88 10.74 8.40
C GLN A 179 13.94 11.94 8.19
N LEU A 180 12.66 11.66 7.93
CA LEU A 180 11.70 12.66 7.44
C LEU A 180 10.97 13.40 8.57
N GLY A 181 10.99 12.88 9.79
CA GLY A 181 10.26 13.47 10.92
C GLY A 181 10.66 14.92 11.23
N GLN A 182 11.93 15.28 11.05
CA GLN A 182 12.42 16.66 11.23
C GLN A 182 11.79 17.67 10.25
N TYR A 183 11.20 17.19 9.14
CA TYR A 183 10.51 18.00 8.14
C TYR A 183 8.98 17.99 8.31
N GLY A 184 8.47 17.53 9.47
CA GLY A 184 7.03 17.47 9.70
C GLY A 184 6.30 16.36 8.92
N ILE A 185 7.05 15.38 8.41
CA ILE A 185 6.51 14.25 7.65
C ILE A 185 6.44 13.02 8.55
N THR A 186 5.25 12.42 8.67
CA THR A 186 5.11 11.11 9.34
C THR A 186 5.12 9.99 8.30
N VAL A 187 5.72 8.86 8.66
CA VAL A 187 5.75 7.66 7.84
C VAL A 187 5.30 6.48 8.70
N ASN A 188 4.19 5.85 8.31
CA ASN A 188 3.61 4.71 9.03
C ASN A 188 3.30 3.57 8.06
N CYS A 189 2.95 2.42 8.59
CA CYS A 189 2.70 1.21 7.83
C CYS A 189 1.37 0.56 8.24
N ILE A 190 0.65 0.01 7.27
CA ILE A 190 -0.47 -0.89 7.49
C ILE A 190 -0.06 -2.27 7.02
N ALA A 191 -0.32 -3.30 7.82
CA ALA A 191 -0.07 -4.71 7.50
C ALA A 191 -1.40 -5.48 7.49
N PRO A 192 -2.09 -5.56 6.33
CA PRO A 192 -3.35 -6.26 6.21
C PRO A 192 -3.20 -7.77 6.35
N GLY A 193 -4.23 -8.42 6.87
CA GLY A 193 -4.47 -9.85 6.68
C GLY A 193 -4.94 -10.18 5.26
N ILE A 194 -5.43 -11.41 5.06
CA ILE A 194 -6.01 -11.81 3.78
C ILE A 194 -7.27 -10.98 3.55
N THR A 195 -7.18 -10.06 2.60
CA THR A 195 -8.25 -9.13 2.25
C THR A 195 -9.02 -9.63 1.04
N MET A 196 -10.33 -9.58 1.07
CA MET A 196 -11.25 -10.12 0.06
C MET A 196 -11.34 -9.22 -1.17
N THR A 197 -10.22 -9.07 -1.88
CA THR A 197 -10.14 -8.38 -3.17
C THR A 197 -10.52 -9.32 -4.32
N GLU A 198 -10.84 -8.76 -5.50
CA GLU A 198 -11.07 -9.55 -6.71
C GLU A 198 -9.85 -10.44 -7.05
N ALA A 199 -8.63 -9.94 -6.81
CA ALA A 199 -7.41 -10.72 -7.00
C ALA A 199 -7.36 -11.92 -6.02
N THR A 200 -7.65 -11.70 -4.75
CA THR A 200 -7.68 -12.76 -3.72
C THR A 200 -8.71 -13.84 -4.07
N LYS A 201 -9.93 -13.43 -4.43
CA LYS A 201 -11.03 -14.34 -4.80
C LYS A 201 -10.70 -15.20 -6.02
N LYS A 202 -9.83 -14.73 -6.94
CA LYS A 202 -9.40 -15.50 -8.13
C LYS A 202 -8.32 -16.52 -7.85
N VAL A 203 -7.38 -16.23 -6.93
CA VAL A 203 -6.17 -17.05 -6.77
C VAL A 203 -6.15 -17.89 -5.50
N VAL A 204 -6.93 -17.54 -4.48
CA VAL A 204 -6.92 -18.26 -3.20
C VAL A 204 -8.12 -19.21 -3.13
N PRO A 205 -7.91 -20.53 -2.94
CA PRO A 205 -8.99 -21.48 -2.81
C PRO A 205 -9.91 -21.15 -1.61
N GLU A 206 -11.22 -21.32 -1.78
CA GLU A 206 -12.22 -21.02 -0.75
C GLU A 206 -11.96 -21.74 0.58
N MET A 207 -11.60 -23.01 0.54
CA MET A 207 -11.29 -23.81 1.73
C MET A 207 -10.10 -23.21 2.52
N PHE A 208 -9.11 -22.62 1.82
CA PHE A 208 -8.00 -21.93 2.47
C PHE A 208 -8.47 -20.63 3.13
N LEU A 209 -9.33 -19.86 2.44
CA LEU A 209 -9.92 -18.63 3.01
C LEU A 209 -10.74 -18.91 4.26
N GLU A 210 -11.55 -19.97 4.24
CA GLU A 210 -12.31 -20.43 5.42
C GLU A 210 -11.37 -20.82 6.56
N GLY A 211 -10.36 -21.64 6.29
CA GLY A 211 -9.37 -22.06 7.27
C GLY A 211 -8.66 -20.87 7.92
N MET A 212 -8.19 -19.92 7.11
CA MET A 212 -7.54 -18.72 7.62
C MET A 212 -8.50 -17.85 8.43
N THR A 213 -9.76 -17.69 7.98
CA THR A 213 -10.79 -16.97 8.75
C THR A 213 -11.03 -17.60 10.12
N MET A 214 -11.07 -18.92 10.18
CA MET A 214 -11.24 -19.63 11.46
C MET A 214 -10.05 -19.49 12.40
N MET A 215 -8.86 -19.12 11.89
CA MET A 215 -7.68 -18.87 12.70
C MET A 215 -7.65 -17.44 13.27
N THR A 216 -8.34 -16.47 12.64
CA THR A 216 -8.42 -15.09 13.18
C THR A 216 -9.22 -15.05 14.49
N ALA A 217 -8.95 -14.09 15.36
CA ALA A 217 -9.72 -13.88 16.58
C ALA A 217 -11.16 -13.45 16.26
N MET A 218 -11.35 -12.60 15.25
CA MET A 218 -12.67 -12.06 14.88
C MET A 218 -13.56 -13.03 14.10
N LYS A 219 -13.02 -14.12 13.54
CA LYS A 219 -13.76 -15.10 12.74
C LYS A 219 -14.55 -14.47 11.58
N GLN A 220 -14.03 -13.41 10.99
CA GLN A 220 -14.64 -12.65 9.90
C GLN A 220 -13.62 -12.44 8.80
N ARG A 221 -14.10 -12.29 7.57
CA ARG A 221 -13.28 -11.93 6.42
C ARG A 221 -12.98 -10.44 6.45
N LEU A 222 -11.79 -10.08 6.05
CA LEU A 222 -11.35 -8.69 5.96
C LEU A 222 -11.69 -8.16 4.57
N GLU A 223 -12.45 -7.09 4.51
CA GLU A 223 -12.78 -6.39 3.26
C GLU A 223 -11.87 -5.15 3.07
N PRO A 224 -11.69 -4.65 1.83
CA PRO A 224 -10.87 -3.45 1.58
C PRO A 224 -11.28 -2.24 2.42
N GLU A 225 -12.58 -2.07 2.68
CA GLU A 225 -13.15 -0.96 3.45
C GLU A 225 -12.69 -0.95 4.91
N ASP A 226 -12.42 -2.12 5.49
CA ASP A 226 -11.95 -2.26 6.88
C ASP A 226 -10.57 -1.63 7.09
N LEU A 227 -9.78 -1.53 6.02
CA LEU A 227 -8.44 -0.93 6.05
C LEU A 227 -8.48 0.59 5.90
N ALA A 228 -9.52 1.11 5.25
CA ALA A 228 -9.56 2.50 4.82
C ALA A 228 -9.58 3.48 6.00
N GLY A 229 -10.22 3.12 7.12
CA GLY A 229 -10.24 3.92 8.34
C GLY A 229 -8.85 4.15 8.93
N ALA A 230 -8.00 3.13 8.94
CA ALA A 230 -6.62 3.24 9.40
C ALA A 230 -5.76 4.08 8.45
N ALA A 231 -5.95 3.95 7.13
CA ALA A 231 -5.27 4.77 6.14
C ALA A 231 -5.61 6.26 6.32
N VAL A 232 -6.88 6.59 6.53
CA VAL A 232 -7.33 7.96 6.83
C VAL A 232 -6.75 8.47 8.15
N PHE A 233 -6.71 7.64 9.20
CA PHE A 233 -6.08 8.01 10.48
C PHE A 233 -4.61 8.41 10.26
N PHE A 234 -3.79 7.55 9.65
CA PHE A 234 -2.38 7.85 9.40
C PHE A 234 -2.15 9.02 8.43
N ALA A 235 -3.09 9.26 7.51
CA ALA A 235 -3.02 10.36 6.55
C ALA A 235 -3.50 11.71 7.11
N SER A 236 -4.16 11.74 8.26
CA SER A 236 -4.76 12.92 8.87
C SER A 236 -3.88 13.54 9.97
N ASP A 237 -4.35 14.65 10.53
CA ASP A 237 -3.73 15.31 11.69
C ASP A 237 -3.98 14.56 13.01
N ASP A 238 -4.91 13.61 13.05
CA ASP A 238 -5.11 12.74 14.20
C ASP A 238 -3.86 11.91 14.52
N ALA A 239 -3.09 11.56 13.48
CA ALA A 239 -1.81 10.84 13.60
C ALA A 239 -0.58 11.76 13.58
N ARG A 240 -0.73 13.08 13.82
CA ARG A 240 0.38 14.06 13.68
C ARG A 240 1.63 13.74 14.51
N PHE A 241 1.49 12.95 15.57
CA PHE A 241 2.59 12.54 16.45
C PHE A 241 2.84 11.01 16.40
N CYS A 242 2.27 10.35 15.39
CA CYS A 242 2.44 8.91 15.15
C CYS A 242 3.33 8.71 13.92
N THR A 243 4.54 8.19 14.12
CA THR A 243 5.47 7.90 13.03
C THR A 243 6.31 6.65 13.32
N GLY A 244 6.73 5.93 12.28
CA GLY A 244 7.50 4.69 12.39
C GLY A 244 6.69 3.48 12.87
N GLN A 245 5.37 3.59 12.95
CA GLN A 245 4.50 2.54 13.47
C GLN A 245 4.01 1.62 12.37
N THR A 246 3.76 0.36 12.73
CA THR A 246 3.07 -0.61 11.88
C THR A 246 1.81 -1.08 12.59
N LEU A 247 0.67 -0.86 11.94
CA LEU A 247 -0.62 -1.34 12.42
C LEU A 247 -1.02 -2.60 11.65
N VAL A 248 -1.07 -3.72 12.34
CA VAL A 248 -1.57 -4.98 11.79
C VAL A 248 -3.08 -4.97 11.85
N ILE A 249 -3.73 -5.21 10.68
CA ILE A 249 -5.20 -5.27 10.55
C ILE A 249 -5.52 -6.59 9.86
N ASP A 250 -5.72 -7.64 10.64
CA ASP A 250 -5.88 -9.00 10.17
C ASP A 250 -6.92 -9.81 10.96
N GLY A 251 -7.77 -9.12 11.73
CA GLY A 251 -8.76 -9.78 12.59
C GLY A 251 -8.16 -10.53 13.77
N GLY A 252 -6.89 -10.23 14.12
CA GLY A 252 -6.19 -10.89 15.23
C GLY A 252 -5.62 -12.25 14.85
N LEU A 253 -5.13 -12.41 13.63
CA LEU A 253 -4.36 -13.58 13.20
C LEU A 253 -2.91 -13.50 13.69
N ALA A 254 -2.28 -12.33 13.52
CA ALA A 254 -0.95 -12.05 14.03
C ALA A 254 -1.02 -10.86 15.00
N MET A 255 -0.40 -11.02 16.16
CA MET A 255 -0.35 -10.00 17.21
C MET A 255 1.11 -9.74 17.60
N PRO A 256 1.91 -9.13 16.69
CA PRO A 256 3.30 -8.84 16.98
C PRO A 256 3.39 -7.81 18.12
N ALA A 257 4.36 -8.01 19.01
CA ALA A 257 4.68 -7.09 20.11
C ALA A 257 5.40 -5.83 19.58
#